data_a166f02d141fa5db575415221b72f986
#
_entry.id   a166f02d141fa5db575415221b72f986
#
_cell.length_a   1.000
_cell.length_b   1.000
_cell.length_c   1.000
_cell.angle_alpha   90.00
_cell.angle_beta   90.00
_cell.angle_gamma   90.00
#
_symmetry.space_group_name_H-M   'P 1'
#
loop_
_entity.id
_entity.type
_entity.pdbx_description
1 polymer ?
#
loop_
_entity_poly.entity_id
_entity_poly.type
_entity_poly.pdbx_seq_one_letter_code
_entity_poly.pdbx_strand_id
1 'polypeptide(L)'
;MICSDIRIPFPYPQKFFVRAWNQLVSKKARYKPILQRTIEATDNVLTRYRAKEIIGLLDSVDRLDGFDYALMLRTLDFIEVYSEEKMTVVFQSGIRITQSR
;
A
#
# COMPACT_ATOMS: atom_id res chain seq x y z
N MET A 1 -9.09 -3.62 8.80
CA MET A 1 -8.91 -4.47 9.98
C MET A 1 -8.04 -5.66 9.64
N ILE A 2 -7.17 -6.04 10.53
CA ILE A 2 -6.39 -7.26 10.38
C ILE A 2 -7.28 -8.42 10.73
N CYS A 3 -7.41 -9.34 9.81
CA CYS A 3 -8.37 -10.42 9.96
C CYS A 3 -7.77 -11.70 10.51
N SER A 4 -6.50 -11.70 10.80
CA SER A 4 -5.78 -12.91 11.15
C SER A 4 -5.20 -12.85 12.56
N ASP A 5 -5.26 -13.98 13.24
CA ASP A 5 -4.59 -14.16 14.52
C ASP A 5 -3.13 -14.59 14.37
N ILE A 6 -2.67 -14.74 13.15
CA ILE A 6 -1.29 -15.12 12.87
C ILE A 6 -0.36 -13.96 13.22
N ARG A 7 0.60 -14.23 14.06
CA ARG A 7 1.62 -13.25 14.41
C ARG A 7 2.85 -13.48 13.55
N ILE A 8 3.22 -12.44 12.82
CA ILE A 8 4.39 -12.49 11.94
C ILE A 8 5.52 -11.74 12.63
N PRO A 9 6.65 -12.41 12.91
CA PRO A 9 7.77 -11.73 13.55
C PRO A 9 8.37 -10.66 12.63
N PHE A 10 8.83 -9.58 13.23
CA PHE A 10 9.61 -8.59 12.51
C PHE A 10 10.86 -9.25 11.92
N PRO A 11 11.31 -8.86 10.71
CA PRO A 11 10.85 -7.69 9.95
C PRO A 11 9.88 -8.02 8.78
N TYR A 12 9.16 -9.13 8.82
CA TYR A 12 8.36 -9.55 7.67
C TYR A 12 7.30 -8.53 7.22
N PRO A 13 6.48 -7.93 8.12
CA PRO A 13 5.50 -6.95 7.67
C PRO A 13 6.14 -5.76 6.97
N GLN A 14 7.28 -5.29 7.47
CA GLN A 14 8.00 -4.20 6.84
C GLN A 14 8.51 -4.57 5.45
N LYS A 15 9.02 -5.80 5.29
CA LYS A 15 9.49 -6.28 3.98
C LYS A 15 8.35 -6.34 2.98
N PHE A 16 7.18 -6.83 3.40
CA PHE A 16 6.02 -6.89 2.52
C PHE A 16 5.55 -5.49 2.11
N PHE A 17 5.57 -4.54 3.04
CA PHE A 17 5.23 -3.16 2.71
C PHE A 17 6.20 -2.58 1.68
N VAL A 18 7.50 -2.74 1.89
CA VAL A 18 8.53 -2.23 0.96
C VAL A 18 8.33 -2.83 -0.42
N ARG A 19 8.11 -4.13 -0.51
CA ARG A 19 7.86 -4.79 -1.79
C ARG A 19 6.61 -4.26 -2.47
N ALA A 20 5.52 -4.08 -1.70
CA ALA A 20 4.27 -3.56 -2.25
C ALA A 20 4.44 -2.14 -2.75
N TRP A 21 5.10 -1.28 -1.97
CA TRP A 21 5.37 0.08 -2.39
C TRP A 21 6.21 0.12 -3.67
N ASN A 22 7.28 -0.68 -3.72
CA ASN A 22 8.14 -0.74 -4.88
C ASN A 22 7.40 -1.26 -6.12
N GLN A 23 6.44 -2.15 -5.93
CA GLN A 23 5.59 -2.60 -7.02
C GLN A 23 4.70 -1.47 -7.53
N LEU A 24 4.13 -0.66 -6.63
CA LEU A 24 3.37 0.52 -7.03
C LEU A 24 4.24 1.48 -7.84
N VAL A 25 5.44 1.75 -7.37
CA VAL A 25 6.38 2.67 -8.05
C VAL A 25 6.76 2.13 -9.43
N SER A 26 7.08 0.86 -9.52
CA SER A 26 7.50 0.27 -10.79
C SER A 26 6.38 0.22 -11.83
N LYS A 27 5.13 0.22 -11.37
CA LYS A 27 3.94 0.17 -12.23
C LYS A 27 3.07 1.40 -12.06
N LYS A 28 3.65 2.54 -11.72
CA LYS A 28 2.86 3.74 -11.44
C LYS A 28 2.02 4.18 -12.64
N ALA A 29 2.48 3.94 -13.86
CA ALA A 29 1.69 4.25 -15.05
C ALA A 29 0.38 3.46 -15.11
N ARG A 30 0.33 2.30 -14.44
CA ARG A 30 -0.88 1.48 -14.33
C ARG A 30 -1.74 1.91 -13.16
N TYR A 31 -1.12 2.21 -12.01
CA TYR A 31 -1.86 2.49 -10.77
C TYR A 31 -2.36 3.93 -10.68
N LYS A 32 -1.66 4.90 -11.24
CA LYS A 32 -2.11 6.29 -11.21
C LYS A 32 -3.50 6.49 -11.85
N PRO A 33 -3.80 5.89 -13.02
CA PRO A 33 -5.16 5.97 -13.57
C PRO A 33 -6.21 5.32 -12.67
N ILE A 34 -5.87 4.23 -11.97
CA ILE A 34 -6.79 3.59 -11.04
C ILE A 34 -7.10 4.52 -9.87
N LEU A 35 -6.07 5.15 -9.32
CA LEU A 35 -6.24 6.12 -8.24
C LEU A 35 -7.04 7.34 -8.71
N GLN A 36 -6.80 7.80 -9.92
CA GLN A 36 -7.52 8.93 -10.48
C GLN A 36 -9.01 8.60 -10.62
N ARG A 37 -9.35 7.39 -11.06
CA ARG A 37 -10.74 6.95 -11.12
C ARG A 37 -11.38 6.88 -9.74
N THR A 38 -10.63 6.46 -8.72
CA THR A 38 -11.12 6.45 -7.36
C THR A 38 -11.47 7.88 -6.90
N ILE A 39 -10.61 8.84 -7.21
CA ILE A 39 -10.85 10.25 -6.87
C ILE A 39 -12.14 10.74 -7.50
N GLU A 40 -12.37 10.39 -8.77
CA GLU A 40 -13.53 10.87 -9.52
C GLU A 40 -14.83 10.17 -9.14
N ALA A 41 -14.75 8.93 -8.70
CA ALA A 41 -15.93 8.11 -8.44
C ALA A 41 -16.40 8.15 -6.99
N THR A 42 -15.54 8.48 -6.03
CA THR A 42 -15.90 8.42 -4.62
C THR A 42 -16.56 9.69 -4.14
N ASP A 43 -17.57 9.53 -3.29
CA ASP A 43 -18.19 10.64 -2.55
C ASP A 43 -17.51 10.87 -1.21
N ASN A 44 -16.63 9.97 -0.81
CA ASN A 44 -15.94 10.05 0.48
C ASN A 44 -14.74 10.97 0.38
N VAL A 45 -14.79 12.09 1.13
CA VAL A 45 -13.74 13.11 1.10
C VAL A 45 -12.40 12.54 1.55
N LEU A 46 -12.41 11.70 2.57
CA LEU A 46 -11.17 11.10 3.10
C LEU A 46 -10.54 10.15 2.08
N THR A 47 -11.35 9.31 1.43
CA THR A 47 -10.86 8.40 0.40
C THR A 47 -10.22 9.20 -0.75
N ARG A 48 -10.87 10.28 -1.16
CA ARG A 48 -10.34 11.16 -2.20
C ARG A 48 -9.01 11.78 -1.81
N TYR A 49 -8.92 12.27 -0.58
CA TYR A 49 -7.67 12.85 -0.07
C TYR A 49 -6.55 11.81 -0.04
N ARG A 50 -6.84 10.60 0.43
CA ARG A 50 -5.85 9.53 0.51
C ARG A 50 -5.35 9.10 -0.87
N ALA A 51 -6.25 9.01 -1.83
CA ALA A 51 -5.87 8.66 -3.20
C ALA A 51 -4.98 9.74 -3.82
N LYS A 52 -5.32 11.02 -3.63
CA LYS A 52 -4.48 12.12 -4.10
C LYS A 52 -3.10 12.12 -3.45
N GLU A 53 -3.04 11.82 -2.17
CA GLU A 53 -1.77 11.76 -1.44
C GLU A 53 -0.88 10.67 -2.01
N ILE A 54 -1.43 9.49 -2.28
CA ILE A 54 -0.66 8.38 -2.84
C ILE A 54 -0.14 8.73 -4.24
N ILE A 55 -0.96 9.37 -5.09
CA ILE A 55 -0.51 9.82 -6.40
C ILE A 55 0.70 10.74 -6.27
N GLY A 56 0.61 11.72 -5.37
CA GLY A 56 1.71 12.65 -5.15
C GLY A 56 2.97 11.96 -4.64
N LEU A 57 2.81 10.99 -3.76
CA LEU A 57 3.93 10.21 -3.24
C LEU A 57 4.57 9.32 -4.30
N LEU A 58 3.78 8.76 -5.21
CA LEU A 58 4.33 7.97 -6.32
C LEU A 58 5.22 8.80 -7.24
N ASP A 59 4.92 10.11 -7.34
CA ASP A 59 5.73 11.01 -8.14
C ASP A 59 6.97 11.52 -7.41
N SER A 60 6.92 11.62 -6.08
CA SER A 60 7.99 12.23 -5.29
C SER A 60 8.88 11.24 -4.56
N VAL A 61 8.39 10.05 -4.28
CA VAL A 61 9.13 9.01 -3.57
C VAL A 61 9.47 7.87 -4.53
N ASP A 62 10.76 7.69 -4.76
CA ASP A 62 11.22 6.61 -5.61
C ASP A 62 11.15 5.26 -4.89
N ARG A 63 11.70 4.25 -5.54
CA ARG A 63 11.81 2.93 -4.99
C ARG A 63 12.52 2.97 -3.63
N LEU A 64 11.98 2.24 -2.66
CA LEU A 64 12.58 2.15 -1.33
C LEU A 64 13.69 1.10 -1.31
N ASP A 65 14.81 1.47 -0.71
CA ASP A 65 15.90 0.52 -0.44
C ASP A 65 15.76 -0.10 0.94
N GLY A 66 14.92 0.48 1.79
CA GLY A 66 14.67 0.00 3.13
C GLY A 66 13.33 0.52 3.62
N PHE A 67 12.97 0.11 4.82
CA PHE A 67 11.69 0.44 5.40
C PHE A 67 11.59 1.92 5.78
N ASP A 68 10.52 2.57 5.35
CA ASP A 68 10.20 3.95 5.68
C ASP A 68 8.91 3.98 6.51
N TYR A 69 9.07 4.16 7.81
CA TYR A 69 7.95 4.13 8.74
C TYR A 69 6.96 5.28 8.51
N ALA A 70 7.47 6.48 8.23
CA ALA A 70 6.61 7.63 7.97
C ALA A 70 5.76 7.42 6.73
N LEU A 71 6.35 6.88 5.67
CA LEU A 71 5.62 6.55 4.45
C LEU A 71 4.54 5.50 4.71
N MET A 72 4.87 4.48 5.50
CA MET A 72 3.90 3.45 5.85
C MET A 72 2.70 4.05 6.59
N LEU A 73 2.95 4.92 7.57
CA LEU A 73 1.87 5.55 8.32
C LEU A 73 0.94 6.39 7.45
N ARG A 74 1.48 6.97 6.38
CA ARG A 74 0.70 7.82 5.48
C ARG A 74 -0.09 7.05 4.44
N THR A 75 0.30 5.82 4.13
CA THR A 75 -0.25 5.10 2.98
C THR A 75 -0.90 3.77 3.32
N LEU A 76 -0.45 3.12 4.37
CA LEU A 76 -0.94 1.79 4.72
C LEU A 76 -2.26 1.87 5.47
N ASP A 77 -3.24 1.07 5.04
CA ASP A 77 -4.45 0.84 5.80
C ASP A 77 -4.25 -0.34 6.74
N PHE A 78 -4.03 -1.52 6.16
CA PHE A 78 -3.75 -2.72 6.94
C PHE A 78 -3.08 -3.77 6.08
N ILE A 79 -2.62 -4.83 6.72
CA ILE A 79 -2.05 -5.99 6.02
C ILE A 79 -2.91 -7.20 6.35
N GLU A 80 -3.46 -7.84 5.31
CA GLU A 80 -4.16 -9.10 5.47
C GLU A 80 -3.16 -10.25 5.42
N VAL A 81 -3.16 -11.07 6.45
CA VAL A 81 -2.23 -12.21 6.55
C VAL A 81 -2.98 -13.48 6.22
N TYR A 82 -2.60 -14.15 5.14
CA TYR A 82 -3.19 -15.43 4.76
C TYR A 82 -2.38 -16.60 5.32
N SER A 83 -1.06 -16.42 5.36
CA SER A 83 -0.14 -17.41 5.92
C SER A 83 1.19 -16.69 6.18
N GLU A 84 2.16 -17.41 6.73
CA GLU A 84 3.50 -16.83 6.91
C GLU A 84 4.18 -16.52 5.58
N GLU A 85 3.66 -17.08 4.48
CA GLU A 85 4.26 -16.93 3.16
C GLU A 85 3.51 -15.99 2.25
N LYS A 86 2.29 -15.57 2.63
CA LYS A 86 1.45 -14.77 1.74
C LYS A 86 0.71 -13.69 2.52
N MET A 87 0.88 -12.45 2.07
CA MET A 87 0.21 -11.30 2.67
C MET A 87 -0.30 -10.37 1.57
N THR A 88 -1.39 -9.67 1.86
CA THR A 88 -1.90 -8.60 1.01
C THR A 88 -1.75 -7.28 1.74
N VAL A 89 -1.00 -6.36 1.14
CA VAL A 89 -0.86 -4.99 1.65
C VAL A 89 -2.00 -4.16 1.08
N VAL A 90 -2.83 -3.61 1.97
CA VAL A 90 -3.97 -2.79 1.58
C VAL A 90 -3.64 -1.34 1.89
N PHE A 91 -3.59 -0.51 0.85
CA PHE A 91 -3.32 0.91 1.00
C PHE A 91 -4.61 1.68 1.27
N GLN A 92 -4.47 2.87 1.88
CA GLN A 92 -5.63 3.67 2.29
C GLN A 92 -6.52 4.11 1.14
N SER A 93 -6.03 4.02 -0.08
CA SER A 93 -6.81 4.28 -1.30
C SER A 93 -7.65 3.10 -1.75
N GLY A 94 -7.50 1.95 -1.10
CA GLY A 94 -8.17 0.71 -1.51
C GLY A 94 -7.35 -0.19 -2.42
N ILE A 95 -6.18 0.25 -2.87
CA ILE A 95 -5.30 -0.61 -3.68
C ILE A 95 -4.78 -1.76 -2.82
N ARG A 96 -4.84 -2.96 -3.38
CA ARG A 96 -4.43 -4.19 -2.70
C ARG A 96 -3.30 -4.84 -3.50
N ILE A 97 -2.19 -5.12 -2.83
CA ILE A 97 -1.04 -5.78 -3.45
C ILE A 97 -0.72 -7.04 -2.66
N THR A 98 -0.88 -8.19 -3.31
CA THR A 98 -0.58 -9.48 -2.70
C THR A 98 0.87 -9.84 -2.97
N GLN A 99 1.56 -10.22 -1.92
CA GLN A 99 2.96 -10.60 -1.99
C GLN A 99 3.15 -12.00 -1.41
N SER A 100 4.02 -12.77 -2.05
CA SER A 100 4.51 -14.04 -1.52
C SER A 100 5.88 -13.81 -0.89
N ARG A 101 6.15 -14.56 0.15
CA ARG A 101 7.41 -14.49 0.89
C ARG A 101 8.61 -14.92 0.06
#